data_9f5b9fb708ac41224542d6538f518420
#
_entry.id   9f5b9fb708ac41224542d6538f518420
#
_cell.length_a   1.000
_cell.length_b   1.000
_cell.length_c   1.000
_cell.angle_alpha   90.00
_cell.angle_beta   90.00
_cell.angle_gamma   90.00
#
_symmetry.space_group_name_H-M   'P 1'
#
loop_
_entity.id
_entity.type
_entity.pdbx_description
1 polymer ?
#
loop_
_entity_poly.entity_id
_entity_poly.type
_entity_poly.pdbx_seq_one_letter_code
_entity_poly.pdbx_strand_id
1 'polypeptide(L)'
;RAVEQFMAAGYEWIGLDHFAKPDDPLARAAEAGTLHRNFMGYTTRVGEHLLGIGTSAISEVNGWYVQNPPELGDWQRAVDAGELMVARGHILNEDDVLRGAAITHLMCNGELPDTLWVGGEADLRARFEGFATDVLVTFQEQRVRVTALGRFFVRQIGSSAVAELL
;
A
#
# COMPACT_ATOMS: atom_id res chain seq x y z
N ARG A 1 -13.05 -6.92 -17.33
CA ARG A 1 -14.10 -6.06 -17.98
C ARG A 1 -14.02 -4.60 -17.51
N ALA A 2 -14.03 -4.30 -16.19
CA ALA A 2 -13.99 -2.89 -15.74
C ALA A 2 -12.70 -2.20 -16.19
N VAL A 3 -11.53 -2.82 -15.94
CA VAL A 3 -10.22 -2.29 -16.37
C VAL A 3 -10.20 -1.99 -17.88
N GLU A 4 -10.65 -2.94 -18.70
CA GLU A 4 -10.71 -2.77 -20.16
C GLU A 4 -11.59 -1.61 -20.58
N GLN A 5 -12.75 -1.43 -19.92
CA GLN A 5 -13.67 -0.33 -20.21
C GLN A 5 -13.08 1.03 -19.83
N PHE A 6 -12.43 1.15 -18.67
CA PHE A 6 -11.78 2.38 -18.27
C PHE A 6 -10.61 2.73 -19.20
N MET A 7 -9.76 1.75 -19.54
CA MET A 7 -8.65 1.97 -20.46
C MET A 7 -9.14 2.35 -21.86
N ALA A 8 -10.21 1.70 -22.37
CA ALA A 8 -10.83 2.06 -23.64
C ALA A 8 -11.45 3.49 -23.62
N ALA A 9 -11.86 3.98 -22.46
CA ALA A 9 -12.33 5.34 -22.25
C ALA A 9 -11.18 6.37 -22.03
N GLY A 10 -9.91 5.94 -22.18
CA GLY A 10 -8.72 6.80 -22.09
C GLY A 10 -8.31 7.09 -20.65
N TYR A 11 -8.62 6.20 -19.70
CA TYR A 11 -8.05 6.23 -18.35
C TYR A 11 -6.80 5.35 -18.28
N GLU A 12 -5.89 5.70 -17.40
CA GLU A 12 -4.76 4.88 -17.00
C GLU A 12 -5.11 4.11 -15.72
N TRP A 13 -4.70 2.86 -15.63
CA TRP A 13 -4.87 2.06 -14.43
C TRP A 13 -3.71 2.32 -13.47
N ILE A 14 -3.97 3.10 -12.43
CA ILE A 14 -2.99 3.49 -11.41
C ILE A 14 -2.64 2.28 -10.54
N GLY A 15 -3.65 1.60 -10.00
CA GLY A 15 -3.49 0.38 -9.21
C GLY A 15 -4.78 0.03 -8.50
N LEU A 16 -4.94 -1.24 -8.09
CA LEU A 16 -6.17 -1.76 -7.51
C LEU A 16 -7.41 -1.33 -8.31
N ASP A 17 -8.24 -0.49 -7.72
CA ASP A 17 -9.48 0.08 -8.26
C ASP A 17 -9.38 1.57 -8.65
N HIS A 18 -8.15 2.12 -8.70
CA HIS A 18 -7.90 3.52 -9.03
C HIS A 18 -7.56 3.68 -10.52
N PHE A 19 -8.27 4.58 -11.16
CA PHE A 19 -8.07 4.96 -12.55
C PHE A 19 -8.02 6.49 -12.64
N ALA A 20 -7.12 7.02 -13.45
CA ALA A 20 -6.94 8.45 -13.63
C ALA A 20 -6.82 8.80 -15.12
N LYS A 21 -7.12 10.04 -15.49
CA LYS A 21 -6.81 10.54 -16.83
C LYS A 21 -5.31 10.83 -16.94
N PRO A 22 -4.71 10.77 -18.15
CA PRO A 22 -3.27 10.97 -18.34
C PRO A 22 -2.74 12.33 -17.83
N ASP A 23 -3.59 13.34 -17.79
CA ASP A 23 -3.27 14.68 -17.28
C ASP A 23 -3.46 14.84 -15.76
N ASP A 24 -4.00 13.82 -15.08
CA ASP A 24 -4.18 13.81 -13.64
C ASP A 24 -2.83 13.70 -12.90
N PRO A 25 -2.65 14.40 -11.77
CA PRO A 25 -1.43 14.26 -10.96
C PRO A 25 -1.08 12.82 -10.54
N LEU A 26 -2.07 11.96 -10.31
CA LEU A 26 -1.82 10.54 -9.96
C LEU A 26 -1.21 9.76 -11.13
N ALA A 27 -1.70 9.98 -12.37
CA ALA A 27 -1.17 9.33 -13.55
C ALA A 27 0.29 9.76 -13.80
N ARG A 28 0.55 11.07 -13.73
CA ARG A 28 1.91 11.60 -13.84
C ARG A 28 2.86 11.08 -12.75
N ALA A 29 2.40 10.97 -11.52
CA ALA A 29 3.20 10.42 -10.43
C ALA A 29 3.48 8.93 -10.63
N ALA A 30 2.52 8.16 -11.13
CA ALA A 30 2.71 6.75 -11.47
C ALA A 30 3.76 6.58 -12.58
N GLU A 31 3.67 7.37 -13.65
CA GLU A 31 4.65 7.38 -14.76
C GLU A 31 6.06 7.78 -14.28
N ALA A 32 6.15 8.78 -13.39
CA ALA A 32 7.42 9.25 -12.82
C ALA A 32 7.99 8.36 -11.72
N GLY A 33 7.28 7.30 -11.29
CA GLY A 33 7.70 6.45 -10.16
C GLY A 33 7.67 7.16 -8.81
N THR A 34 6.93 8.26 -8.68
CA THR A 34 6.79 9.06 -7.45
C THR A 34 5.43 8.88 -6.77
N LEU A 35 4.64 7.93 -7.25
CA LEU A 35 3.36 7.60 -6.65
C LEU A 35 3.56 7.06 -5.23
N HIS A 36 2.71 7.46 -4.33
CA HIS A 36 2.69 6.98 -2.94
C HIS A 36 1.32 6.41 -2.58
N ARG A 37 1.25 5.75 -1.43
CA ARG A 37 0.02 5.18 -0.90
C ARG A 37 -0.03 5.34 0.61
N ASN A 38 -1.22 5.68 1.11
CA ASN A 38 -1.55 5.73 2.53
C ASN A 38 -2.85 4.93 2.80
N PHE A 39 -3.44 5.05 4.00
CA PHE A 39 -4.68 4.37 4.36
C PHE A 39 -5.91 4.81 3.52
N MET A 40 -5.87 5.99 2.91
CA MET A 40 -6.96 6.49 2.06
C MET A 40 -6.86 6.01 0.61
N GLY A 41 -5.68 5.57 0.16
CA GLY A 41 -5.44 5.13 -1.21
C GLY A 41 -4.17 5.69 -1.82
N TYR A 42 -4.13 5.77 -3.15
CA TYR A 42 -2.98 6.35 -3.87
C TYR A 42 -2.98 7.88 -3.76
N THR A 43 -1.80 8.45 -3.62
CA THR A 43 -1.60 9.89 -3.43
C THR A 43 -0.28 10.34 -4.06
N THR A 44 -0.19 11.63 -4.38
CA THR A 44 1.05 12.29 -4.80
C THR A 44 1.79 12.93 -3.62
N ARG A 45 1.23 12.85 -2.40
CA ARG A 45 1.78 13.48 -1.20
C ARG A 45 2.58 12.48 -0.40
N VAL A 46 3.87 12.71 -0.31
CA VAL A 46 4.84 11.85 0.39
C VAL A 46 5.33 12.56 1.66
N GLY A 47 5.45 11.83 2.76
CA GLY A 47 6.01 12.33 4.00
C GLY A 47 5.11 13.32 4.77
N GLU A 48 3.86 13.47 4.37
CA GLU A 48 2.87 14.28 5.11
C GLU A 48 2.21 13.44 6.22
N HIS A 49 1.83 14.11 7.30
CA HIS A 49 1.01 13.47 8.33
C HIS A 49 -0.43 13.32 7.85
N LEU A 50 -1.02 12.17 8.11
CA LEU A 50 -2.42 11.90 7.84
C LEU A 50 -3.19 11.93 9.16
N LEU A 51 -4.15 12.84 9.28
CA LEU A 51 -5.07 12.89 10.41
C LEU A 51 -6.43 12.33 10.00
N GLY A 52 -6.78 11.18 10.57
CA GLY A 52 -8.05 10.51 10.33
C GLY A 52 -9.16 11.10 11.20
N ILE A 53 -10.24 11.56 10.58
CA ILE A 53 -11.41 12.13 11.26
C ILE A 53 -12.61 11.20 11.07
N GLY A 54 -13.34 10.93 12.15
CA GLY A 54 -14.51 10.05 12.15
C GLY A 54 -14.25 8.68 12.76
N THR A 55 -15.29 7.86 12.81
CA THR A 55 -15.21 6.48 13.34
C THR A 55 -14.27 5.62 12.49
N SER A 56 -13.53 4.71 13.13
CA SER A 56 -12.56 3.79 12.50
C SER A 56 -11.42 4.46 11.72
N ALA A 57 -11.39 5.79 11.62
CA ALA A 57 -10.38 6.49 10.84
C ALA A 57 -8.97 6.23 11.40
N ILE A 58 -8.01 6.06 10.50
CA ILE A 58 -6.61 5.80 10.84
C ILE A 58 -5.80 7.07 10.56
N SER A 59 -5.02 7.48 11.55
CA SER A 59 -4.01 8.54 11.44
C SER A 59 -2.62 7.94 11.32
N GLU A 60 -1.76 8.61 10.57
CA GLU A 60 -0.33 8.31 10.45
C GLU A 60 0.46 9.57 10.77
N VAL A 61 1.09 9.60 11.95
CA VAL A 61 1.76 10.79 12.47
C VAL A 61 3.05 10.39 13.16
N ASN A 62 4.19 10.95 12.72
CA ASN A 62 5.50 10.77 13.36
C ASN A 62 5.88 9.30 13.65
N GLY A 63 5.60 8.37 12.74
CA GLY A 63 5.88 6.95 12.95
C GLY A 63 4.89 6.24 13.86
N TRP A 64 3.71 6.81 14.08
CA TRP A 64 2.61 6.19 14.80
C TRP A 64 1.43 5.97 13.87
N TYR A 65 0.86 4.79 13.94
CA TYR A 65 -0.50 4.54 13.45
C TYR A 65 -1.46 4.59 14.62
N VAL A 66 -2.53 5.39 14.48
CA VAL A 66 -3.53 5.58 15.53
C VAL A 66 -4.92 5.43 14.90
N GLN A 67 -5.77 4.62 15.51
CA GLN A 67 -7.12 4.39 15.01
C GLN A 67 -8.17 4.85 16.01
N ASN A 68 -9.15 5.59 15.48
CA ASN A 68 -10.33 6.01 16.23
C ASN A 68 -11.26 4.82 16.54
N PRO A 69 -12.13 4.93 17.58
CA PRO A 69 -13.13 3.90 17.88
C PRO A 69 -14.01 3.60 16.66
N PRO A 70 -14.34 2.33 16.40
CA PRO A 70 -15.25 1.95 15.33
C PRO A 70 -16.71 2.29 15.65
N GLU A 71 -17.08 2.29 16.93
CA GLU A 71 -18.43 2.51 17.37
C GLU A 71 -18.75 4.01 17.42
N LEU A 72 -19.84 4.42 16.74
CA LEU A 72 -20.25 5.82 16.65
C LEU A 72 -20.48 6.45 18.02
N GLY A 73 -21.09 5.70 18.95
CA GLY A 73 -21.37 6.20 20.30
C GLY A 73 -20.13 6.51 21.12
N ASP A 74 -19.07 5.68 20.96
CA ASP A 74 -17.79 5.90 21.65
C ASP A 74 -17.07 7.11 21.05
N TRP A 75 -17.08 7.20 19.73
CA TRP A 75 -16.51 8.33 19.00
C TRP A 75 -17.21 9.65 19.42
N GLN A 76 -18.55 9.67 19.42
CA GLN A 76 -19.31 10.87 19.79
C GLN A 76 -19.05 11.32 21.23
N ARG A 77 -19.00 10.39 22.20
CA ARG A 77 -18.70 10.71 23.60
C ARG A 77 -17.34 11.38 23.77
N ALA A 78 -16.31 10.87 23.08
CA ALA A 78 -14.98 11.46 23.16
C ALA A 78 -14.93 12.86 22.52
N VAL A 79 -15.61 13.05 21.36
CA VAL A 79 -15.75 14.38 20.74
C VAL A 79 -16.42 15.37 21.66
N ASP A 80 -17.55 14.97 22.26
CA ASP A 80 -18.32 15.83 23.17
C ASP A 80 -17.53 16.19 24.44
N ALA A 81 -16.64 15.29 24.88
CA ALA A 81 -15.71 15.52 25.99
C ALA A 81 -14.47 16.35 25.61
N GLY A 82 -14.24 16.61 24.32
CA GLY A 82 -13.03 17.29 23.83
C GLY A 82 -11.77 16.45 23.94
N GLU A 83 -11.91 15.11 23.95
CA GLU A 83 -10.83 14.16 24.10
C GLU A 83 -10.33 13.66 22.74
N LEU A 84 -9.03 13.29 22.66
CA LEU A 84 -8.49 12.56 21.51
C LEU A 84 -9.03 11.13 21.52
N MET A 85 -9.64 10.75 20.41
CA MET A 85 -10.29 9.47 20.25
C MET A 85 -9.30 8.42 19.74
N VAL A 86 -8.68 7.69 20.64
CA VAL A 86 -7.76 6.60 20.32
C VAL A 86 -8.29 5.30 20.88
N ALA A 87 -8.68 4.38 20.00
CA ALA A 87 -9.05 3.02 20.39
C ALA A 87 -7.82 2.11 20.45
N ARG A 88 -6.91 2.28 19.49
CA ARG A 88 -5.65 1.53 19.40
C ARG A 88 -4.61 2.31 18.63
N GLY A 89 -3.34 1.98 18.87
CA GLY A 89 -2.21 2.56 18.14
C GLY A 89 -1.06 1.58 18.04
N HIS A 90 -0.17 1.86 17.10
CA HIS A 90 1.06 1.12 16.89
C HIS A 90 2.19 2.10 16.63
N ILE A 91 3.33 1.91 17.32
CA ILE A 91 4.54 2.68 17.10
C ILE A 91 5.40 1.87 16.14
N LEU A 92 5.76 2.47 15.00
CA LEU A 92 6.58 1.80 14.01
C LEU A 92 8.02 1.66 14.52
N ASN A 93 8.54 0.45 14.49
CA ASN A 93 9.97 0.18 14.63
C ASN A 93 10.66 0.19 13.24
N GLU A 94 11.98 -0.02 13.19
CA GLU A 94 12.75 0.01 11.95
C GLU A 94 12.31 -1.09 10.96
N ASP A 95 11.95 -2.26 11.45
CA ASP A 95 11.44 -3.36 10.61
C ASP A 95 10.07 -3.04 10.02
N ASP A 96 9.17 -2.44 10.80
CA ASP A 96 7.87 -1.95 10.30
C ASP A 96 8.04 -0.91 9.19
N VAL A 97 9.00 0.00 9.34
CA VAL A 97 9.31 1.02 8.32
C VAL A 97 9.82 0.37 7.03
N LEU A 98 10.73 -0.60 7.14
CA LEU A 98 11.24 -1.35 5.98
C LEU A 98 10.12 -2.12 5.27
N ARG A 99 9.28 -2.84 6.02
CA ARG A 99 8.12 -3.59 5.49
C ARG A 99 7.12 -2.65 4.83
N GLY A 100 6.83 -1.52 5.45
CA GLY A 100 5.96 -0.47 4.89
C GLY A 100 6.49 0.07 3.57
N ALA A 101 7.81 0.32 3.49
CA ALA A 101 8.47 0.75 2.26
C ALA A 101 8.40 -0.32 1.16
N ALA A 102 8.62 -1.60 1.48
CA ALA A 102 8.51 -2.71 0.55
C ALA A 102 7.09 -2.85 -0.03
N ILE A 103 6.06 -2.80 0.83
CA ILE A 103 4.66 -2.84 0.41
C ILE A 103 4.34 -1.64 -0.51
N THR A 104 4.71 -0.44 -0.09
CA THR A 104 4.44 0.79 -0.83
C THR A 104 5.10 0.75 -2.20
N HIS A 105 6.37 0.35 -2.28
CA HIS A 105 7.11 0.28 -3.54
C HIS A 105 6.47 -0.75 -4.49
N LEU A 106 6.14 -1.94 -3.98
CA LEU A 106 5.50 -2.99 -4.76
C LEU A 106 4.13 -2.54 -5.29
N MET A 107 3.31 -1.91 -4.45
CA MET A 107 1.96 -1.49 -4.81
C MET A 107 1.94 -0.27 -5.75
N CYS A 108 2.88 0.66 -5.60
CA CYS A 108 2.93 1.88 -6.42
C CYS A 108 3.72 1.70 -7.71
N ASN A 109 4.80 0.90 -7.70
CA ASN A 109 5.71 0.76 -8.83
C ASN A 109 5.63 -0.62 -9.52
N GLY A 110 4.91 -1.58 -8.91
CA GLY A 110 4.80 -2.94 -9.46
C GLY A 110 6.09 -3.74 -9.41
N GLU A 111 7.05 -3.33 -8.60
CA GLU A 111 8.32 -4.02 -8.42
C GLU A 111 8.83 -3.93 -6.97
N LEU A 112 9.69 -4.86 -6.58
CA LEU A 112 10.36 -4.89 -5.29
C LEU A 112 11.86 -5.06 -5.52
N PRO A 113 12.68 -4.00 -5.36
CA PRO A 113 14.13 -4.07 -5.47
C PRO A 113 14.73 -4.82 -4.27
N ASP A 114 15.92 -5.37 -4.46
CA ASP A 114 16.65 -6.14 -3.43
C ASP A 114 16.95 -5.33 -2.16
N THR A 115 17.12 -4.04 -2.29
CA THR A 115 17.33 -3.11 -1.16
C THR A 115 16.15 -3.06 -0.17
N LEU A 116 14.99 -3.54 -0.59
CA LEU A 116 13.77 -3.62 0.22
C LEU A 116 13.37 -5.07 0.55
N TRP A 117 14.25 -6.06 0.33
CA TRP A 117 13.95 -7.44 0.67
C TRP A 117 14.05 -7.69 2.17
N VAL A 118 12.94 -8.08 2.76
CA VAL A 118 12.87 -8.48 4.18
C VAL A 118 13.23 -9.96 4.29
N GLY A 119 14.18 -10.32 5.15
CA GLY A 119 14.59 -11.71 5.38
C GLY A 119 15.61 -12.26 4.39
N GLY A 120 16.00 -11.51 3.35
CA GLY A 120 16.97 -11.90 2.35
C GLY A 120 16.40 -12.67 1.15
N GLU A 121 17.27 -12.98 0.16
CA GLU A 121 16.85 -13.51 -1.14
C GLU A 121 16.17 -14.89 -1.06
N ALA A 122 16.74 -15.82 -0.29
CA ALA A 122 16.23 -17.18 -0.20
C ALA A 122 14.83 -17.22 0.41
N ASP A 123 14.60 -16.46 1.44
CA ASP A 123 13.33 -16.33 2.13
C ASP A 123 12.28 -15.65 1.21
N LEU A 124 12.66 -14.55 0.56
CA LEU A 124 11.79 -13.89 -0.41
C LEU A 124 11.38 -14.83 -1.55
N ARG A 125 12.36 -15.57 -2.12
CA ARG A 125 12.06 -16.54 -3.19
C ARG A 125 11.08 -17.60 -2.75
N ALA A 126 11.23 -18.15 -1.53
CA ALA A 126 10.31 -19.15 -0.99
C ALA A 126 8.88 -18.58 -0.84
N ARG A 127 8.75 -17.35 -0.33
CA ARG A 127 7.45 -16.68 -0.19
C ARG A 127 6.76 -16.37 -1.53
N PHE A 128 7.55 -16.10 -2.57
CA PHE A 128 7.04 -15.70 -3.89
C PHE A 128 6.96 -16.86 -4.90
N GLU A 129 7.42 -18.07 -4.56
CA GLU A 129 7.46 -19.22 -5.48
C GLU A 129 6.08 -19.54 -6.07
N GLY A 130 5.03 -19.56 -5.25
CA GLY A 130 3.66 -19.78 -5.70
C GLY A 130 3.19 -18.72 -6.71
N PHE A 131 3.47 -17.47 -6.43
CA PHE A 131 3.12 -16.38 -7.35
C PHE A 131 3.92 -16.41 -8.65
N ALA A 132 5.18 -16.86 -8.61
CA ALA A 132 5.98 -17.03 -9.81
C ALA A 132 5.48 -18.21 -10.66
N THR A 133 5.08 -19.32 -10.02
CA THR A 133 4.46 -20.47 -10.69
C THR A 133 3.16 -20.07 -11.39
N ASP A 134 2.35 -19.23 -10.75
CA ASP A 134 1.10 -18.70 -11.32
C ASP A 134 1.31 -17.53 -12.30
N VAL A 135 2.57 -17.22 -12.63
CA VAL A 135 2.93 -16.11 -13.54
C VAL A 135 2.45 -14.74 -13.06
N LEU A 136 2.26 -14.56 -11.76
CA LEU A 136 1.85 -13.28 -11.17
C LEU A 136 3.03 -12.36 -10.90
N VAL A 137 4.22 -12.94 -10.68
CA VAL A 137 5.49 -12.21 -10.54
C VAL A 137 6.58 -12.87 -11.39
N THR A 138 7.64 -12.11 -11.67
CA THR A 138 8.87 -12.60 -12.29
C THR A 138 10.06 -12.15 -11.47
N PHE A 139 11.02 -13.05 -11.27
CA PHE A 139 12.32 -12.72 -10.69
C PHE A 139 13.25 -12.18 -11.78
N GLN A 140 13.81 -11.01 -11.55
CA GLN A 140 14.89 -10.41 -12.32
C GLN A 140 16.10 -10.26 -11.39
N GLU A 141 17.30 -10.00 -11.91
CA GLU A 141 18.57 -10.10 -11.17
C GLU A 141 18.52 -9.56 -9.72
N GLN A 142 18.03 -8.33 -9.53
CA GLN A 142 17.99 -7.68 -8.23
C GLN A 142 16.59 -7.14 -7.87
N ARG A 143 15.55 -7.71 -8.47
CA ARG A 143 14.18 -7.29 -8.22
C ARG A 143 13.16 -8.37 -8.53
N VAL A 144 12.01 -8.25 -7.89
CA VAL A 144 10.81 -8.99 -8.26
C VAL A 144 9.87 -8.01 -8.99
N ARG A 145 9.35 -8.41 -10.14
CA ARG A 145 8.36 -7.64 -10.89
C ARG A 145 6.99 -8.29 -10.88
N VAL A 146 5.98 -7.49 -10.65
CA VAL A 146 4.57 -7.88 -10.79
C VAL A 146 4.21 -7.88 -12.28
N THR A 147 3.64 -8.97 -12.78
CA THR A 147 3.18 -9.08 -14.17
C THR A 147 1.88 -8.31 -14.41
N ALA A 148 1.45 -8.19 -15.67
CA ALA A 148 0.15 -7.62 -15.97
C ALA A 148 -1.01 -8.38 -15.29
N LEU A 149 -0.90 -9.71 -15.19
CA LEU A 149 -1.87 -10.54 -14.45
C LEU A 149 -1.72 -10.32 -12.93
N GLY A 150 -0.49 -10.25 -12.44
CA GLY A 150 -0.18 -10.05 -11.03
C GLY A 150 -0.73 -8.73 -10.47
N ARG A 151 -0.91 -7.70 -11.30
CA ARG A 151 -1.50 -6.43 -10.86
C ARG A 151 -2.91 -6.58 -10.26
N PHE A 152 -3.67 -7.57 -10.68
CA PHE A 152 -4.97 -7.89 -10.08
C PHE A 152 -4.84 -8.50 -8.67
N PHE A 153 -3.67 -9.03 -8.33
CA PHE A 153 -3.36 -9.70 -7.08
C PHE A 153 -2.30 -8.95 -6.25
N VAL A 154 -2.00 -7.70 -6.61
CA VAL A 154 -0.91 -6.94 -6.00
C VAL A 154 -1.04 -6.81 -4.48
N ARG A 155 -2.26 -6.81 -3.94
CA ARG A 155 -2.51 -6.77 -2.50
C ARG A 155 -2.04 -8.05 -1.81
N GLN A 156 -2.34 -9.22 -2.37
CA GLN A 156 -1.89 -10.52 -1.85
C GLN A 156 -0.37 -10.66 -1.96
N ILE A 157 0.18 -10.25 -3.11
CA ILE A 157 1.62 -10.24 -3.35
C ILE A 157 2.30 -9.33 -2.32
N GLY A 158 1.79 -8.11 -2.09
CA GLY A 158 2.32 -7.17 -1.11
C GLY A 158 2.29 -7.69 0.32
N SER A 159 1.19 -8.36 0.72
CA SER A 159 1.11 -9.00 2.04
C SER A 159 2.17 -10.09 2.22
N SER A 160 2.41 -10.90 1.18
CA SER A 160 3.41 -11.97 1.21
C SER A 160 4.86 -11.45 1.17
N ALA A 161 5.08 -10.24 0.63
CA ALA A 161 6.41 -9.62 0.62
C ALA A 161 6.97 -9.40 2.03
N VAL A 162 6.10 -9.24 3.03
CA VAL A 162 6.44 -8.88 4.40
C VAL A 162 5.94 -9.88 5.45
N ALA A 163 5.21 -10.92 5.05
CA ALA A 163 4.73 -11.94 5.96
C ALA A 163 5.93 -12.65 6.62
N GLU A 164 5.86 -12.84 7.94
CA GLU A 164 6.72 -13.79 8.60
C GLU A 164 6.24 -15.20 8.23
N LEU A 165 7.16 -16.11 7.96
CA LEU A 165 6.86 -17.53 7.89
C LEU A 165 6.48 -17.96 9.31
N LEU A 166 5.18 -18.14 9.54
CA LEU A 166 4.67 -18.75 10.76
C LEU A 166 5.00 -20.23 10.81
#